data_56287f97c9c2b0c5304713ddd7b2c6ac
#
_entry.id   56287f97c9c2b0c5304713ddd7b2c6ac
#
_cell.length_a   1.000
_cell.length_b   1.000
_cell.length_c   1.000
_cell.angle_alpha   90.00
_cell.angle_beta   90.00
_cell.angle_gamma   90.00
#
_symmetry.space_group_name_H-M   'P 1'
#
loop_
_entity.id
_entity.type
_entity.pdbx_description
1 polymer ?
#
loop_
_entity_poly.entity_id
_entity_poly.type
_entity_poly.pdbx_seq_one_letter_code
_entity_poly.pdbx_strand_id
1 'polypeptide(L)'
;MAHDKVNELKMDCVVIGEVTDKAAFEYKDMTISMAEALETWKAPLENVFKTRSGSETDDATKSMDRGLYDTKEVHICSHKIAQPTVFIPVFPGTNCEYDSTKAFERAGAKVITKVFKNLDAADIRDSVDAFEKAIDQSQMIMFPGGFSAGDEPDGSAKFFATAFRNEKMKE
;
A
#
# COMPACT_ATOMS: atom_id res chain seq x y z
N MET A 1 11.58 -24.97 -14.32
CA MET A 1 11.22 -23.59 -14.72
C MET A 1 11.94 -22.48 -13.92
N ALA A 2 11.95 -22.45 -12.58
CA ALA A 2 12.68 -21.42 -11.83
C ALA A 2 14.22 -21.64 -11.89
N HIS A 3 14.67 -22.88 -11.80
CA HIS A 3 16.08 -23.25 -11.83
C HIS A 3 16.78 -22.91 -13.16
N ASP A 4 16.07 -23.04 -14.26
CA ASP A 4 16.61 -22.75 -15.58
C ASP A 4 16.88 -21.26 -15.78
N LYS A 5 15.97 -20.41 -15.31
CA LYS A 5 16.13 -18.93 -15.33
C LYS A 5 17.31 -18.44 -14.49
N VAL A 6 17.56 -19.07 -13.33
CA VAL A 6 18.70 -18.70 -12.47
C VAL A 6 20.02 -19.02 -13.14
N ASN A 7 20.10 -20.17 -13.83
CA ASN A 7 21.29 -20.56 -14.59
C ASN A 7 21.56 -19.63 -15.78
N GLU A 8 20.50 -19.17 -16.48
CA GLU A 8 20.62 -18.19 -17.57
C GLU A 8 21.18 -16.84 -17.06
N LEU A 9 20.82 -16.43 -15.86
CA LEU A 9 21.25 -15.17 -15.22
C LEU A 9 22.65 -15.29 -14.57
N LYS A 10 23.30 -16.46 -14.62
CA LYS A 10 24.60 -16.74 -13.97
C LYS A 10 24.62 -16.35 -12.48
N MET A 11 23.55 -16.59 -11.79
CA MET A 11 23.43 -16.33 -10.36
C MET A 11 23.77 -17.62 -9.57
N ASP A 12 24.57 -17.48 -8.53
CA ASP A 12 24.80 -18.56 -7.58
C ASP A 12 23.50 -18.87 -6.83
N CYS A 13 23.04 -20.11 -6.89
CA CYS A 13 21.89 -20.55 -6.11
C CYS A 13 22.12 -21.93 -5.51
N VAL A 14 21.58 -22.13 -4.32
CA VAL A 14 21.60 -23.41 -3.62
C VAL A 14 20.15 -23.86 -3.41
N VAL A 15 19.85 -25.10 -3.75
CA VAL A 15 18.53 -25.69 -3.47
C VAL A 15 18.47 -25.99 -1.98
N ILE A 16 17.58 -25.29 -1.27
CA ILE A 16 17.38 -25.44 0.17
C ILE A 16 16.19 -26.35 0.51
N GLY A 17 15.35 -26.65 -0.45
CA GLY A 17 14.18 -27.49 -0.25
C GLY A 17 13.32 -27.62 -1.50
N GLU A 18 12.30 -28.41 -1.39
CA GLU A 18 11.29 -28.66 -2.43
C GLU A 18 9.90 -28.38 -1.85
N VAL A 19 9.02 -27.78 -2.65
CA VAL A 19 7.62 -27.58 -2.29
C VAL A 19 6.84 -28.84 -2.61
N THR A 20 6.16 -29.38 -1.60
CA THR A 20 5.31 -30.57 -1.73
C THR A 20 3.84 -30.22 -1.52
N ASP A 21 2.94 -31.15 -1.79
CA ASP A 21 1.50 -31.03 -1.53
C ASP A 21 1.11 -31.35 -0.07
N LYS A 22 2.09 -31.73 0.76
CA LYS A 22 1.87 -32.00 2.18
C LYS A 22 1.73 -30.69 2.96
N ALA A 23 0.74 -30.61 3.82
CA ALA A 23 0.57 -29.47 4.73
C ALA A 23 1.53 -29.55 5.94
N ALA A 24 2.83 -29.72 5.68
CA ALA A 24 3.86 -29.90 6.69
C ALA A 24 5.24 -29.44 6.19
N PHE A 25 6.09 -29.06 7.13
CA PHE A 25 7.52 -28.88 6.91
C PHE A 25 8.24 -30.19 7.31
N GLU A 26 9.02 -30.74 6.42
CA GLU A 26 9.82 -31.95 6.66
C GLU A 26 11.30 -31.59 6.57
N TYR A 27 12.06 -31.90 7.60
CA TYR A 27 13.51 -31.73 7.63
C TYR A 27 14.16 -32.88 8.35
N LYS A 28 14.90 -33.71 7.62
CA LYS A 28 15.48 -34.96 8.12
C LYS A 28 14.38 -35.87 8.70
N ASP A 29 14.46 -36.15 10.00
CA ASP A 29 13.53 -36.99 10.78
C ASP A 29 12.43 -36.16 11.48
N MET A 30 12.44 -34.84 11.32
CA MET A 30 11.44 -33.94 11.90
C MET A 30 10.34 -33.63 10.90
N THR A 31 9.13 -33.66 11.39
CA THR A 31 7.93 -33.19 10.64
C THR A 31 7.11 -32.28 11.55
N ILE A 32 6.79 -31.11 11.05
CA ILE A 32 5.96 -30.11 11.75
C ILE A 32 4.80 -29.77 10.83
N SER A 33 3.58 -29.90 11.30
CA SER A 33 2.42 -29.49 10.53
C SER A 33 2.39 -27.97 10.30
N MET A 34 1.85 -27.52 9.18
CA MET A 34 1.69 -26.07 8.93
C MET A 34 0.82 -25.40 9.98
N ALA A 35 -0.18 -26.09 10.52
CA ALA A 35 -1.03 -25.58 11.59
C ALA A 35 -0.23 -25.34 12.87
N GLU A 36 0.58 -26.32 13.29
CA GLU A 36 1.46 -26.19 14.46
C GLU A 36 2.52 -25.09 14.29
N ALA A 37 3.13 -25.02 13.12
CA ALA A 37 4.09 -23.96 12.80
C ALA A 37 3.45 -22.56 12.88
N LEU A 38 2.23 -22.41 12.35
CA LEU A 38 1.48 -21.16 12.38
C LEU A 38 1.09 -20.76 13.80
N GLU A 39 0.60 -21.70 14.61
CA GLU A 39 0.27 -21.44 16.03
C GLU A 39 1.51 -21.05 16.82
N THR A 40 2.63 -21.77 16.63
CA THR A 40 3.89 -21.44 17.29
C THR A 40 4.41 -20.05 16.89
N TRP A 41 4.25 -19.67 15.63
CA TRP A 41 4.67 -18.37 15.13
C TRP A 41 3.82 -17.21 15.69
N LYS A 42 2.51 -17.42 15.85
CA LYS A 42 1.58 -16.40 16.39
C LYS A 42 1.68 -16.23 17.89
N ALA A 43 1.85 -17.34 18.63
CA ALA A 43 1.77 -17.39 20.09
C ALA A 43 2.60 -16.36 20.83
N PRO A 44 3.86 -16.04 20.48
CA PRO A 44 4.71 -15.15 21.26
C PRO A 44 4.15 -13.73 21.44
N LEU A 45 3.46 -13.21 20.46
CA LEU A 45 2.93 -11.85 20.49
C LEU A 45 1.42 -11.76 20.77
N GLU A 46 0.71 -12.89 20.85
CA GLU A 46 -0.75 -12.93 20.96
C GLU A 46 -1.28 -12.21 22.21
N ASN A 47 -0.51 -12.21 23.29
CA ASN A 47 -0.87 -11.53 24.55
C ASN A 47 -0.69 -10.01 24.49
N VAL A 48 0.17 -9.52 23.60
CA VAL A 48 0.52 -8.10 23.49
C VAL A 48 -0.17 -7.49 22.27
N PHE A 49 -0.18 -8.22 21.18
CA PHE A 49 -0.76 -7.81 19.89
C PHE A 49 -1.55 -8.98 19.31
N LYS A 50 -2.85 -8.98 19.55
CA LYS A 50 -3.72 -10.05 19.10
C LYS A 50 -3.78 -10.14 17.58
N THR A 51 -3.62 -11.33 17.05
CA THR A 51 -3.72 -11.61 15.61
C THR A 51 -5.14 -11.39 15.08
N ARG A 52 -6.15 -11.49 15.97
CA ARG A 52 -7.54 -11.17 15.65
C ARG A 52 -8.08 -10.20 16.68
N SER A 53 -8.65 -9.10 16.25
CA SER A 53 -9.48 -8.26 17.10
C SER A 53 -10.71 -9.05 17.51
N GLY A 54 -11.08 -9.03 18.79
CA GLY A 54 -12.18 -9.85 19.35
C GLY A 54 -13.61 -9.50 18.88
N SER A 55 -13.75 -8.76 17.81
CA SER A 55 -14.98 -8.58 17.05
C SER A 55 -15.00 -9.61 15.91
N GLU A 56 -15.11 -10.88 16.27
CA GLU A 56 -15.51 -11.92 15.32
C GLU A 56 -16.98 -11.70 14.91
N THR A 57 -17.25 -10.66 14.19
CA THR A 57 -18.41 -10.70 13.32
C THR A 57 -17.92 -11.32 12.02
N ASP A 58 -18.45 -12.48 11.69
CA ASP A 58 -18.30 -13.21 10.42
C ASP A 58 -18.56 -12.34 9.17
N ASP A 59 -18.96 -11.09 9.34
CA ASP A 59 -19.29 -10.15 8.29
C ASP A 59 -18.06 -9.65 7.52
N ALA A 60 -16.87 -9.60 8.12
CA ALA A 60 -15.67 -9.17 7.43
C ALA A 60 -15.23 -10.20 6.36
N THR A 61 -15.36 -11.49 6.66
CA THR A 61 -15.10 -12.57 5.71
C THR A 61 -16.17 -12.69 4.63
N LYS A 62 -17.44 -12.47 4.99
CA LYS A 62 -18.56 -12.44 4.03
C LYS A 62 -18.46 -11.28 3.04
N SER A 63 -17.85 -10.16 3.43
CA SER A 63 -17.63 -9.05 2.51
C SER A 63 -16.53 -9.31 1.46
N MET A 64 -15.66 -10.28 1.69
CA MET A 64 -14.60 -10.68 0.73
C MET A 64 -15.08 -11.65 -0.35
N ASP A 65 -16.28 -12.19 -0.23
CA ASP A 65 -16.92 -13.00 -1.27
C ASP A 65 -17.60 -12.13 -2.37
N ARG A 66 -17.15 -10.89 -2.50
CA ARG A 66 -17.39 -10.12 -3.70
C ARG A 66 -16.50 -10.73 -4.76
N GLY A 67 -17.10 -11.42 -5.71
CA GLY A 67 -16.37 -12.06 -6.81
C GLY A 67 -15.29 -11.14 -7.39
N LEU A 68 -14.22 -11.71 -7.87
CA LEU A 68 -13.15 -10.97 -8.54
C LEU A 68 -13.78 -10.00 -9.55
N TYR A 69 -13.32 -8.75 -9.53
CA TYR A 69 -13.74 -7.76 -10.50
C TYR A 69 -13.35 -8.26 -11.89
N ASP A 70 -14.32 -8.74 -12.63
CA ASP A 70 -14.17 -9.24 -14.00
C ASP A 70 -14.96 -8.33 -14.93
N THR A 71 -14.38 -7.20 -15.29
CA THR A 71 -14.95 -6.38 -16.36
C THR A 71 -14.11 -6.49 -17.63
N LYS A 72 -14.79 -6.68 -18.73
CA LYS A 72 -14.20 -6.60 -20.08
C LYS A 72 -14.25 -5.17 -20.62
N GLU A 73 -14.89 -4.26 -19.91
CA GLU A 73 -14.99 -2.87 -20.30
C GLU A 73 -13.79 -2.08 -19.77
N VAL A 74 -12.98 -1.60 -20.68
CA VAL A 74 -11.89 -0.67 -20.36
C VAL A 74 -12.43 0.75 -20.50
N HIS A 75 -12.50 1.48 -19.39
CA HIS A 75 -12.84 2.89 -19.42
C HIS A 75 -11.71 3.69 -20.10
N ILE A 76 -12.01 4.21 -21.27
CA ILE A 76 -11.10 5.08 -22.00
C ILE A 76 -11.47 6.51 -21.68
N CYS A 77 -10.51 7.28 -21.12
CA CYS A 77 -10.70 8.68 -20.84
C CYS A 77 -11.09 9.45 -22.13
N SER A 78 -12.20 10.17 -22.08
CA SER A 78 -12.68 10.98 -23.21
C SER A 78 -11.80 12.23 -23.44
N HIS A 79 -11.19 12.75 -22.38
CA HIS A 79 -10.30 13.91 -22.43
C HIS A 79 -8.84 13.45 -22.32
N LYS A 80 -8.22 13.22 -23.47
CA LYS A 80 -6.83 12.78 -23.55
C LYS A 80 -5.90 13.98 -23.36
N ILE A 81 -4.95 13.85 -22.46
CA ILE A 81 -3.87 14.82 -22.20
C ILE A 81 -2.57 14.16 -22.60
N ALA A 82 -1.74 14.88 -23.37
CA ALA A 82 -0.47 14.33 -23.88
C ALA A 82 0.50 13.97 -22.75
N GLN A 83 0.54 14.76 -21.67
CA GLN A 83 1.34 14.52 -20.48
C GLN A 83 0.50 14.80 -19.24
N PRO A 84 -0.11 13.77 -18.63
CA PRO A 84 -0.91 13.97 -17.43
C PRO A 84 -0.04 14.35 -16.25
N THR A 85 -0.59 15.15 -15.36
CA THR A 85 0.05 15.56 -14.09
C THR A 85 -0.50 14.73 -12.95
N VAL A 86 0.38 14.24 -12.08
CA VAL A 86 0.04 13.49 -10.87
C VAL A 86 0.41 14.33 -9.66
N PHE A 87 -0.54 14.57 -8.77
CA PHE A 87 -0.28 15.17 -7.48
C PHE A 87 -0.02 14.07 -6.44
N ILE A 88 1.08 14.20 -5.70
CA ILE A 88 1.45 13.30 -4.60
C ILE A 88 1.47 14.13 -3.31
N PRO A 89 0.41 14.07 -2.48
CA PRO A 89 0.39 14.69 -1.16
C PRO A 89 1.29 13.91 -0.19
N VAL A 90 2.14 14.62 0.55
CA VAL A 90 3.04 14.05 1.54
C VAL A 90 2.67 14.59 2.92
N PHE A 91 2.33 13.69 3.84
CA PHE A 91 2.03 14.01 5.23
C PHE A 91 3.13 13.50 6.15
N PRO A 92 3.20 13.99 7.40
CA PRO A 92 4.14 13.42 8.37
C PRO A 92 4.01 11.91 8.43
N GLY A 93 5.10 11.22 8.11
CA GLY A 93 5.21 9.77 8.13
C GLY A 93 4.78 9.02 6.86
N THR A 94 4.37 9.68 5.80
CA THR A 94 4.26 9.02 4.49
C THR A 94 5.65 8.61 3.99
N ASN A 95 5.70 7.54 3.24
CA ASN A 95 6.88 7.01 2.56
C ASN A 95 6.59 6.75 1.09
N CYS A 96 7.62 6.40 0.34
CA CYS A 96 7.50 6.00 -1.06
C CYS A 96 7.09 7.13 -2.04
N GLU A 97 7.03 8.39 -1.61
CA GLU A 97 6.75 9.51 -2.50
C GLU A 97 7.82 9.64 -3.60
N TYR A 98 9.08 9.37 -3.26
CA TYR A 98 10.19 9.43 -4.20
C TYR A 98 10.12 8.31 -5.25
N ASP A 99 9.89 7.07 -4.83
CA ASP A 99 9.79 5.93 -5.73
C ASP A 99 8.53 6.03 -6.59
N SER A 100 7.43 6.50 -6.02
CA SER A 100 6.19 6.78 -6.75
C SER A 100 6.40 7.87 -7.79
N THR A 101 7.08 8.96 -7.45
CA THR A 101 7.44 10.03 -8.39
C THR A 101 8.19 9.44 -9.58
N LYS A 102 9.25 8.66 -9.33
CA LYS A 102 10.02 8.03 -10.40
C LYS A 102 9.19 7.08 -11.27
N ALA A 103 8.28 6.33 -10.67
CA ALA A 103 7.42 5.41 -11.42
C ALA A 103 6.51 6.16 -12.39
N PHE A 104 5.88 7.23 -11.95
CA PHE A 104 5.02 8.07 -12.80
C PHE A 104 5.81 8.83 -13.87
N GLU A 105 6.98 9.36 -13.54
CA GLU A 105 7.85 10.03 -14.52
C GLU A 105 8.33 9.07 -15.61
N ARG A 106 8.70 7.83 -15.25
CA ARG A 106 9.05 6.77 -16.22
C ARG A 106 7.87 6.40 -17.12
N ALA A 107 6.66 6.51 -16.62
CA ALA A 107 5.44 6.33 -17.41
C ALA A 107 5.08 7.55 -18.29
N GLY A 108 5.87 8.64 -18.22
CA GLY A 108 5.69 9.84 -19.02
C GLY A 108 4.81 10.92 -18.38
N ALA A 109 4.40 10.76 -17.14
CA ALA A 109 3.63 11.77 -16.42
C ALA A 109 4.54 12.89 -15.85
N LYS A 110 3.94 14.05 -15.61
CA LYS A 110 4.52 15.10 -14.77
C LYS A 110 4.09 14.87 -13.32
N VAL A 111 4.99 15.08 -12.34
CA VAL A 111 4.65 14.88 -10.94
C VAL A 111 4.78 16.20 -10.16
N ILE A 112 3.81 16.45 -9.30
CA ILE A 112 3.81 17.54 -8.32
C ILE A 112 3.78 16.89 -6.94
N THR A 113 4.86 17.02 -6.17
CA THR A 113 4.91 16.56 -4.78
C THR A 113 4.86 17.77 -3.85
N LYS A 114 3.95 17.75 -2.87
CA LYS A 114 3.84 18.80 -1.85
C LYS A 114 3.76 18.18 -0.47
N VAL A 115 4.52 18.77 0.46
CA VAL A 115 4.54 18.36 1.87
C VAL A 115 3.52 19.19 2.64
N PHE A 116 2.68 18.53 3.40
CA PHE A 116 1.77 19.16 4.34
C PHE A 116 2.52 19.53 5.61
N LYS A 117 2.68 20.80 5.86
CA LYS A 117 3.31 21.33 7.07
C LYS A 117 2.25 21.55 8.14
N ASN A 118 2.55 21.19 9.37
CA ASN A 118 1.62 21.26 10.50
C ASN A 118 2.26 21.81 11.79
N LEU A 119 3.33 22.59 11.68
CA LEU A 119 4.02 23.15 12.84
C LEU A 119 3.20 24.24 13.51
N ASP A 120 2.51 25.08 12.71
CA ASP A 120 1.63 26.11 13.19
C ASP A 120 0.41 26.32 12.29
N ALA A 121 -0.47 27.25 12.69
CA ALA A 121 -1.71 27.54 11.95
C ALA A 121 -1.46 28.20 10.58
N ALA A 122 -0.34 28.88 10.39
CA ALA A 122 0.02 29.48 9.12
C ALA A 122 0.48 28.39 8.15
N ASP A 123 1.35 27.47 8.59
CA ASP A 123 1.80 26.32 7.82
C ASP A 123 0.64 25.46 7.32
N ILE A 124 -0.39 25.26 8.16
CA ILE A 124 -1.58 24.50 7.77
C ILE A 124 -2.33 25.22 6.64
N ARG A 125 -2.57 26.54 6.76
CA ARG A 125 -3.26 27.31 5.71
C ARG A 125 -2.47 27.30 4.41
N ASP A 126 -1.18 27.55 4.48
CA ASP A 126 -0.30 27.56 3.31
C ASP A 126 -0.25 26.20 2.62
N SER A 127 -0.29 25.12 3.41
CA SER A 127 -0.32 23.74 2.90
C SER A 127 -1.65 23.45 2.20
N VAL A 128 -2.79 23.87 2.77
CA VAL A 128 -4.10 23.73 2.15
C VAL A 128 -4.14 24.47 0.81
N ASP A 129 -3.71 25.72 0.77
CA ASP A 129 -3.68 26.53 -0.46
C ASP A 129 -2.71 25.94 -1.52
N ALA A 130 -1.61 25.34 -1.08
CA ALA A 130 -0.68 24.66 -1.98
C ALA A 130 -1.23 23.35 -2.55
N PHE A 131 -2.02 22.61 -1.74
CA PHE A 131 -2.68 21.39 -2.16
C PHE A 131 -3.82 21.69 -3.14
N GLU A 132 -4.69 22.66 -2.85
CA GLU A 132 -5.74 23.13 -3.74
C GLU A 132 -5.17 23.43 -5.14
N LYS A 133 -4.14 24.26 -5.21
CA LYS A 133 -3.45 24.56 -6.48
C LYS A 133 -2.86 23.35 -7.17
N ALA A 134 -2.36 22.37 -6.42
CA ALA A 134 -1.79 21.16 -6.99
C ALA A 134 -2.89 20.23 -7.53
N ILE A 135 -4.04 20.16 -6.86
CA ILE A 135 -5.23 19.42 -7.30
C ILE A 135 -5.73 19.98 -8.62
N ASP A 136 -5.94 21.29 -8.69
CA ASP A 136 -6.42 21.99 -9.90
C ASP A 136 -5.53 21.74 -11.13
N GLN A 137 -4.24 21.56 -10.92
CA GLN A 137 -3.27 21.32 -12.00
C GLN A 137 -3.12 19.83 -12.38
N SER A 138 -3.77 18.93 -11.65
CA SER A 138 -3.53 17.50 -11.77
C SER A 138 -4.74 16.74 -12.30
N GLN A 139 -4.50 15.67 -13.01
CA GLN A 139 -5.52 14.74 -13.49
C GLN A 139 -5.57 13.46 -12.64
N MET A 140 -4.57 13.26 -11.82
CA MET A 140 -4.46 12.10 -10.92
C MET A 140 -3.94 12.54 -9.56
N ILE A 141 -4.44 11.92 -8.50
CA ILE A 141 -3.91 12.05 -7.15
C ILE A 141 -3.43 10.67 -6.72
N MET A 142 -2.17 10.58 -6.27
CA MET A 142 -1.58 9.36 -5.74
C MET A 142 -1.32 9.53 -4.26
N PHE A 143 -2.01 8.77 -3.42
CA PHE A 143 -1.78 8.74 -1.98
C PHE A 143 -0.69 7.72 -1.66
N PRO A 144 0.50 8.17 -1.22
CA PRO A 144 1.55 7.24 -0.83
C PRO A 144 1.22 6.55 0.49
N GLY A 145 1.75 5.35 0.67
CA GLY A 145 1.71 4.64 1.94
C GLY A 145 2.76 5.14 2.93
N GLY A 146 2.97 4.41 4.01
CA GLY A 146 3.99 4.69 5.01
C GLY A 146 3.75 3.98 6.33
N PHE A 147 4.79 3.91 7.14
CA PHE A 147 4.76 3.32 8.49
C PHE A 147 4.44 4.34 9.58
N SER A 148 4.00 5.49 9.21
CA SER A 148 3.67 6.46 10.21
C SER A 148 2.36 6.10 10.87
N ALA A 149 2.05 6.87 11.88
CA ALA A 149 0.74 6.98 12.50
C ALA A 149 -0.44 6.73 11.53
N GLY A 150 -0.18 6.04 10.43
CA GLY A 150 -0.96 5.70 9.29
C GLY A 150 -1.63 4.37 9.36
N ASP A 151 -0.94 3.44 9.93
CA ASP A 151 -1.43 2.10 10.09
C ASP A 151 -2.28 2.02 11.36
N GLU A 152 -3.23 1.12 11.40
CA GLU A 152 -4.19 0.88 12.45
C GLU A 152 -3.74 1.19 13.90
N PRO A 153 -4.65 1.64 14.77
CA PRO A 153 -6.01 2.11 14.55
C PRO A 153 -6.10 3.60 14.22
N ASP A 154 -5.02 4.33 14.36
CA ASP A 154 -4.93 5.78 14.30
C ASP A 154 -4.06 6.29 13.15
N GLY A 155 -4.03 5.56 12.10
CA GLY A 155 -3.17 5.71 11.00
C GLY A 155 -3.15 7.02 10.20
N SER A 156 -2.14 7.21 9.30
CA SER A 156 -1.96 8.37 8.42
C SER A 156 -3.16 8.65 7.53
N ALA A 157 -4.02 7.68 7.32
CA ALA A 157 -5.33 7.89 6.72
C ALA A 157 -6.12 8.99 7.43
N LYS A 158 -5.93 9.22 8.73
CA LYS A 158 -6.56 10.34 9.45
C LYS A 158 -6.07 11.70 8.98
N PHE A 159 -4.77 11.85 8.73
CA PHE A 159 -4.23 13.09 8.19
C PHE A 159 -4.80 13.36 6.80
N PHE A 160 -4.80 12.36 5.92
CA PHE A 160 -5.41 12.47 4.61
C PHE A 160 -6.91 12.80 4.73
N ALA A 161 -7.66 12.02 5.51
CA ALA A 161 -9.09 12.24 5.69
C ALA A 161 -9.41 13.63 6.26
N THR A 162 -8.62 14.13 7.19
CA THR A 162 -8.82 15.44 7.80
C THR A 162 -8.52 16.55 6.81
N ALA A 163 -7.39 16.48 6.10
CA ALA A 163 -7.01 17.49 5.13
C ALA A 163 -8.00 17.54 3.96
N PHE A 164 -8.36 16.39 3.38
CA PHE A 164 -9.28 16.30 2.25
C PHE A 164 -10.77 16.49 2.61
N ARG A 165 -11.09 16.64 3.89
CA ARG A 165 -12.42 17.14 4.35
C ARG A 165 -12.48 18.66 4.47
N ASN A 166 -11.38 19.36 4.28
CA ASN A 166 -11.38 20.81 4.21
C ASN A 166 -12.26 21.29 3.05
N GLU A 167 -13.06 22.33 3.26
CA GLU A 167 -14.02 22.83 2.24
C GLU A 167 -13.33 23.19 0.93
N LYS A 168 -12.14 23.80 0.97
CA LYS A 168 -11.36 24.16 -0.22
C LYS A 168 -10.85 22.96 -1.04
N MET A 169 -10.78 21.76 -0.44
CA MET A 169 -10.31 20.55 -1.12
C MET A 169 -11.45 19.62 -1.54
N LYS A 170 -12.69 19.93 -1.15
CA LYS A 170 -13.87 19.14 -1.52
C LYS A 170 -14.47 19.54 -2.86
N GLU A 171 -14.31 20.79 -3.27
CA GLU A 171 -14.79 21.34 -4.53
C GLU A 171 -13.90 20.90 -5.69
#